data_afcc6187538b4e46c55498da6f22c868
#
_entry.id   afcc6187538b4e46c55498da6f22c868
#
_cell.length_a   1.000
_cell.length_b   1.000
_cell.length_c   1.000
_cell.angle_alpha   90.00
_cell.angle_beta   90.00
_cell.angle_gamma   90.00
#
_symmetry.space_group_name_H-M   'P 1'
#
loop_
_entity.id
_entity.type
_entity.pdbx_description
1 polymer ?
#
loop_
_entity_poly.entity_id
_entity_poly.type
_entity_poly.pdbx_seq_one_letter_code
_entity_poly.pdbx_strand_id
1 'polypeptide(L)'
;RGICKKYFGGEGFLASMNLSQNIGRNSLAISSLAIAFMMIISMSIMVHSFRQTVIVWIGQTLKADLFVRVAGGRDIDYQYTLPGDRVEDIRKISGVAAVDLFRAQDISYNDKPAVLGSGDFEALSRYGNLVIKSGPTAQELFAQMVGQDRAIISESFALKHEVGVGDSLFMETPNGSAKLQVAAVYYDYSRERGYIIIDRS
;
A
#
# COMPACT_ATOMS: atom_id res chain seq x y z
N ARG A 1 -43.08 8.02 -29.17
CA ARG A 1 -44.58 8.06 -29.15
C ARG A 1 -45.19 6.68 -29.46
N GLY A 2 -44.72 5.93 -30.47
CA GLY A 2 -45.27 4.63 -30.86
C GLY A 2 -45.16 3.53 -29.81
N ILE A 3 -44.01 3.48 -29.10
CA ILE A 3 -43.74 2.44 -28.10
C ILE A 3 -44.64 2.58 -26.87
N CYS A 4 -44.77 3.79 -26.33
CA CYS A 4 -45.64 4.02 -25.14
C CYS A 4 -47.10 3.68 -25.40
N LYS A 5 -47.64 3.98 -26.59
CA LYS A 5 -49.02 3.62 -26.99
C LYS A 5 -49.20 2.12 -27.10
N LYS A 6 -48.18 1.38 -27.57
CA LYS A 6 -48.23 -0.07 -27.75
C LYS A 6 -48.24 -0.86 -26.44
N TYR A 7 -47.53 -0.40 -25.41
CA TYR A 7 -47.38 -1.10 -24.12
C TYR A 7 -48.26 -0.59 -23.01
N PHE A 8 -48.67 0.71 -23.02
CA PHE A 8 -49.40 1.35 -21.93
C PHE A 8 -50.73 1.97 -22.37
N GLY A 9 -51.21 1.68 -23.57
CA GLY A 9 -52.51 2.13 -24.06
C GLY A 9 -52.70 3.66 -24.09
N GLY A 10 -53.90 4.13 -23.77
CA GLY A 10 -54.26 5.55 -23.77
C GLY A 10 -53.54 6.38 -22.71
N GLU A 11 -53.29 5.79 -21.55
CA GLU A 11 -52.58 6.46 -20.44
C GLU A 11 -51.09 6.73 -20.79
N GLY A 12 -50.41 5.79 -21.47
CA GLY A 12 -49.06 5.98 -21.94
C GLY A 12 -48.93 7.07 -23.00
N PHE A 13 -49.97 7.26 -23.83
CA PHE A 13 -50.02 8.35 -24.80
C PHE A 13 -50.14 9.72 -24.10
N LEU A 14 -51.02 9.86 -23.12
CA LEU A 14 -51.20 11.08 -22.35
C LEU A 14 -49.96 11.43 -21.55
N ALA A 15 -49.30 10.45 -20.94
CA ALA A 15 -48.03 10.63 -20.22
C ALA A 15 -46.94 11.15 -21.14
N SER A 16 -46.77 10.56 -22.35
CA SER A 16 -45.78 10.99 -23.32
C SER A 16 -46.03 12.41 -23.85
N MET A 17 -47.30 12.79 -24.01
CA MET A 17 -47.70 14.12 -24.43
C MET A 17 -47.42 15.18 -23.35
N ASN A 18 -47.69 14.86 -22.10
CA ASN A 18 -47.42 15.73 -20.96
C ASN A 18 -45.92 15.94 -20.74
N LEU A 19 -45.09 14.89 -20.91
CA LEU A 19 -43.62 14.97 -20.87
C LEU A 19 -43.08 15.88 -21.98
N SER A 20 -43.63 15.79 -23.20
CA SER A 20 -43.15 16.60 -24.34
C SER A 20 -43.59 18.07 -24.29
N GLN A 21 -44.70 18.40 -23.62
CA GLN A 21 -45.17 19.77 -23.48
C GLN A 21 -44.40 20.58 -22.42
N ASN A 22 -43.86 19.89 -21.40
CA ASN A 22 -43.18 20.56 -20.25
C ASN A 22 -41.69 20.20 -20.20
N ILE A 23 -40.98 20.22 -21.32
CA ILE A 23 -39.58 19.80 -21.43
C ILE A 23 -38.68 20.56 -20.44
N GLY A 24 -38.81 21.87 -20.29
CA GLY A 24 -37.97 22.68 -19.40
C GLY A 24 -38.12 22.29 -17.93
N ARG A 25 -39.35 22.07 -17.46
CA ARG A 25 -39.60 21.66 -16.07
C ARG A 25 -39.17 20.21 -15.81
N ASN A 26 -39.42 19.33 -16.76
CA ASN A 26 -39.05 17.94 -16.67
C ASN A 26 -37.55 17.74 -16.74
N SER A 27 -36.83 18.49 -17.60
CA SER A 27 -35.36 18.44 -17.67
C SER A 27 -34.71 18.91 -16.38
N LEU A 28 -35.23 19.95 -15.73
CA LEU A 28 -34.75 20.40 -14.43
C LEU A 28 -34.92 19.32 -13.35
N ALA A 29 -36.09 18.68 -13.29
CA ALA A 29 -36.34 17.60 -12.34
C ALA A 29 -35.45 16.38 -12.59
N ILE A 30 -35.28 15.98 -13.85
CA ILE A 30 -34.40 14.87 -14.22
C ILE A 30 -32.92 15.21 -13.90
N SER A 31 -32.49 16.43 -14.20
CA SER A 31 -31.11 16.86 -13.90
C SER A 31 -30.82 16.88 -12.41
N SER A 32 -31.76 17.38 -11.59
CA SER A 32 -31.57 17.40 -10.13
C SER A 32 -31.54 15.98 -9.55
N LEU A 33 -32.36 15.07 -10.05
CA LEU A 33 -32.37 13.67 -9.66
C LEU A 33 -31.06 12.97 -10.09
N ALA A 34 -30.60 13.24 -11.31
CA ALA A 34 -29.34 12.70 -11.82
C ALA A 34 -28.13 13.16 -10.98
N ILE A 35 -28.08 14.45 -10.61
CA ILE A 35 -27.04 14.97 -9.72
C ILE A 35 -27.08 14.29 -8.35
N ALA A 36 -28.28 14.10 -7.78
CA ALA A 36 -28.42 13.41 -6.50
C ALA A 36 -27.90 11.96 -6.56
N PHE A 37 -28.25 11.21 -7.61
CA PHE A 37 -27.72 9.85 -7.81
C PHE A 37 -26.21 9.83 -8.03
N MET A 38 -25.67 10.76 -8.83
CA MET A 38 -24.23 10.86 -9.03
C MET A 38 -23.48 11.14 -7.72
N MET A 39 -24.02 11.99 -6.86
CA MET A 39 -23.43 12.24 -5.52
C MET A 39 -23.44 10.98 -4.65
N ILE A 40 -24.55 10.24 -4.60
CA ILE A 40 -24.64 9.00 -3.81
C ILE A 40 -23.66 7.95 -4.32
N ILE A 41 -23.60 7.74 -5.63
CA ILE A 41 -22.69 6.77 -6.25
C ILE A 41 -21.22 7.16 -5.99
N SER A 42 -20.88 8.43 -6.22
CA SER A 42 -19.54 8.96 -6.00
C SER A 42 -19.09 8.78 -4.55
N MET A 43 -19.96 9.12 -3.60
CA MET A 43 -19.69 8.95 -2.17
C MET A 43 -19.51 7.48 -1.80
N SER A 44 -20.34 6.59 -2.35
CA SER A 44 -20.25 5.15 -2.11
C SER A 44 -18.93 4.57 -2.62
N ILE A 45 -18.49 4.97 -3.82
CA ILE A 45 -17.21 4.55 -4.40
C ILE A 45 -16.05 5.07 -3.54
N MET A 46 -16.10 6.34 -3.14
CA MET A 46 -15.06 6.94 -2.31
C MET A 46 -14.91 6.22 -0.96
N VAL A 47 -16.02 5.98 -0.26
CA VAL A 47 -16.02 5.28 1.03
C VAL A 47 -15.50 3.85 0.87
N HIS A 48 -15.92 3.14 -0.18
CA HIS A 48 -15.45 1.79 -0.46
C HIS A 48 -13.93 1.77 -0.72
N SER A 49 -13.44 2.64 -1.60
CA SER A 49 -12.00 2.75 -1.90
C SER A 49 -11.18 3.08 -0.66
N PHE A 50 -11.63 4.05 0.12
CA PHE A 50 -10.96 4.42 1.36
C PHE A 50 -10.88 3.25 2.35
N ARG A 51 -12.00 2.55 2.55
CA ARG A 51 -12.05 1.36 3.40
C ARG A 51 -11.04 0.29 2.96
N GLN A 52 -10.97 0.01 1.66
CA GLN A 52 -10.02 -0.97 1.14
C GLN A 52 -8.56 -0.54 1.38
N THR A 53 -8.24 0.72 1.13
CA THR A 53 -6.91 1.27 1.40
C THR A 53 -6.52 1.14 2.87
N VAL A 54 -7.44 1.47 3.79
CA VAL A 54 -7.20 1.34 5.24
C VAL A 54 -7.00 -0.11 5.66
N ILE A 55 -7.80 -1.05 5.15
CA ILE A 55 -7.64 -2.49 5.45
C ILE A 55 -6.26 -2.99 4.99
N VAL A 56 -5.85 -2.65 3.77
CA VAL A 56 -4.53 -3.02 3.25
C VAL A 56 -3.42 -2.40 4.10
N TRP A 57 -3.51 -1.11 4.41
CA TRP A 57 -2.53 -0.41 5.23
C TRP A 57 -2.39 -0.99 6.64
N ILE A 58 -3.51 -1.28 7.31
CA ILE A 58 -3.49 -1.92 8.64
C ILE A 58 -2.84 -3.30 8.55
N GLY A 59 -3.21 -4.11 7.56
CA GLY A 59 -2.64 -5.45 7.37
C GLY A 59 -1.14 -5.45 7.07
N GLN A 60 -0.61 -4.39 6.48
CA GLN A 60 0.83 -4.22 6.25
C GLN A 60 1.58 -3.69 7.48
N THR A 61 0.95 -2.80 8.25
CA THR A 61 1.59 -2.09 9.36
C THR A 61 1.56 -2.89 10.66
N LEU A 62 0.41 -3.51 10.96
CA LEU A 62 0.21 -4.29 12.19
C LEU A 62 0.45 -5.78 11.93
N LYS A 63 1.71 -6.15 11.68
CA LYS A 63 2.10 -7.55 11.41
C LYS A 63 2.40 -8.33 12.69
N ALA A 64 2.84 -7.65 13.73
CA ALA A 64 3.25 -8.25 14.99
C ALA A 64 2.21 -7.97 16.09
N ASP A 65 2.05 -8.91 17.02
CA ASP A 65 1.19 -8.72 18.19
C ASP A 65 1.78 -7.69 19.16
N LEU A 66 3.12 -7.57 19.20
CA LEU A 66 3.84 -6.63 20.04
C LEU A 66 4.98 -5.96 19.27
N PHE A 67 5.12 -4.65 19.48
CA PHE A 67 6.24 -3.87 19.00
C PHE A 67 7.09 -3.41 20.18
N VAL A 68 8.38 -3.81 20.18
CA VAL A 68 9.32 -3.45 21.24
C VAL A 68 10.29 -2.40 20.71
N ARG A 69 10.40 -1.28 21.41
CA ARG A 69 11.29 -0.17 21.05
C ARG A 69 11.87 0.49 22.30
N VAL A 70 12.91 1.29 22.11
CA VAL A 70 13.51 2.07 23.21
C VAL A 70 12.52 3.10 23.72
N ALA A 71 12.35 3.18 25.05
CA ALA A 71 11.47 4.16 25.68
C ALA A 71 12.00 5.59 25.42
N GLY A 72 11.09 6.50 25.04
CA GLY A 72 11.42 7.91 24.77
C GLY A 72 11.83 8.22 23.32
N GLY A 73 12.05 7.24 22.46
CA GLY A 73 12.23 7.46 21.03
C GLY A 73 10.93 7.86 20.34
N ARG A 74 10.95 8.87 19.46
CA ARG A 74 9.80 9.17 18.60
C ARG A 74 9.72 8.14 17.47
N ASP A 75 8.54 7.87 16.97
CA ASP A 75 8.32 6.90 15.86
C ASP A 75 9.11 7.19 14.57
N ILE A 76 9.69 8.37 14.46
CA ILE A 76 10.42 8.87 13.28
C ILE A 76 11.94 8.84 13.52
N ASP A 77 12.39 8.54 14.75
CA ASP A 77 13.79 8.65 15.11
C ASP A 77 14.47 7.27 15.05
N TYR A 78 15.05 6.95 13.89
CA TYR A 78 15.78 5.70 13.66
C TYR A 78 17.14 5.62 14.36
N GLN A 79 17.51 6.64 15.16
CA GLN A 79 18.80 6.71 15.85
C GLN A 79 18.87 5.79 17.07
N TYR A 80 17.72 5.46 17.66
CA TYR A 80 17.67 4.62 18.85
C TYR A 80 17.47 3.16 18.49
N THR A 81 18.49 2.35 18.77
CA THR A 81 18.43 0.89 18.55
C THR A 81 18.43 0.14 19.86
N LEU A 82 17.69 -0.96 19.91
CA LEU A 82 17.74 -1.90 21.03
C LEU A 82 19.07 -2.64 21.03
N PRO A 83 19.73 -2.82 22.19
CA PRO A 83 20.92 -3.67 22.30
C PRO A 83 20.62 -5.12 21.88
N GLY A 84 21.58 -5.76 21.18
CA GLY A 84 21.37 -7.09 20.63
C GLY A 84 21.16 -8.20 21.69
N ASP A 85 21.70 -8.03 22.88
CA ASP A 85 21.51 -8.93 24.02
C ASP A 85 20.04 -9.03 24.45
N ARG A 86 19.27 -7.94 24.33
CA ARG A 86 17.83 -7.92 24.64
C ARG A 86 16.98 -8.74 23.68
N VAL A 87 17.42 -8.91 22.45
CA VAL A 87 16.74 -9.74 21.46
C VAL A 87 16.72 -11.20 21.90
N GLU A 88 17.84 -11.70 22.39
CA GLU A 88 17.94 -13.09 22.88
C GLU A 88 17.10 -13.31 24.14
N ASP A 89 17.00 -12.32 25.02
CA ASP A 89 16.12 -12.36 26.18
C ASP A 89 14.65 -12.45 25.76
N ILE A 90 14.24 -11.68 24.75
CA ILE A 90 12.87 -11.69 24.21
C ILE A 90 12.55 -13.04 23.55
N ARG A 91 13.47 -13.61 22.77
CA ARG A 91 13.28 -14.92 22.12
C ARG A 91 13.06 -16.07 23.12
N LYS A 92 13.58 -15.94 24.34
CA LYS A 92 13.44 -16.95 25.41
C LYS A 92 12.13 -16.87 26.17
N ILE A 93 11.34 -15.80 25.99
CA ILE A 93 10.06 -15.63 26.69
C ILE A 93 9.07 -16.68 26.18
N SER A 94 8.45 -17.40 27.11
CA SER A 94 7.40 -18.38 26.76
C SER A 94 6.22 -17.68 26.09
N GLY A 95 5.79 -18.20 24.93
CA GLY A 95 4.70 -17.63 24.14
C GLY A 95 5.17 -16.75 22.98
N VAL A 96 6.46 -16.42 22.87
CA VAL A 96 7.02 -15.72 21.71
C VAL A 96 7.30 -16.77 20.61
N ALA A 97 6.59 -16.65 19.48
CA ALA A 97 6.73 -17.56 18.36
C ALA A 97 7.89 -17.15 17.41
N ALA A 98 8.06 -15.86 17.19
CA ALA A 98 9.12 -15.31 16.37
C ALA A 98 9.40 -13.85 16.77
N VAL A 99 10.62 -13.38 16.46
CA VAL A 99 11.03 -11.99 16.64
C VAL A 99 11.53 -11.47 15.31
N ASP A 100 10.82 -10.51 14.73
CA ASP A 100 11.27 -9.77 13.54
C ASP A 100 12.11 -8.59 13.97
N LEU A 101 13.32 -8.50 13.43
CA LEU A 101 14.28 -7.43 13.69
C LEU A 101 14.25 -6.45 12.53
N PHE A 102 13.68 -5.29 12.77
CA PHE A 102 13.62 -4.23 11.78
C PHE A 102 14.48 -3.04 12.18
N ARG A 103 15.30 -2.56 11.24
CA ARG A 103 16.04 -1.31 11.35
C ARG A 103 15.81 -0.47 10.11
N ALA A 104 15.57 0.82 10.28
CA ALA A 104 15.49 1.75 9.18
C ALA A 104 16.48 2.89 9.36
N GLN A 105 16.92 3.49 8.26
CA GLN A 105 17.84 4.62 8.24
C GLN A 105 17.48 5.53 7.07
N ASP A 106 17.48 6.84 7.33
CA ASP A 106 17.38 7.82 6.26
C ASP A 106 18.67 7.84 5.44
N ILE A 107 18.55 7.75 4.12
CA ILE A 107 19.66 7.79 3.18
C ILE A 107 19.38 8.80 2.07
N SER A 108 20.42 9.18 1.35
CA SER A 108 20.32 9.88 0.07
C SER A 108 20.61 8.89 -1.06
N TYR A 109 19.70 8.78 -2.02
CA TYR A 109 19.90 7.99 -3.23
C TYR A 109 19.70 8.90 -4.45
N ASN A 110 20.75 9.05 -5.27
CA ASN A 110 20.75 9.99 -6.40
C ASN A 110 20.29 11.40 -5.98
N ASP A 111 20.88 11.93 -4.91
CA ASP A 111 20.58 13.25 -4.33
C ASP A 111 19.13 13.47 -3.87
N LYS A 112 18.35 12.41 -3.77
CA LYS A 112 16.97 12.45 -3.27
C LYS A 112 16.84 11.64 -1.98
N PRO A 113 16.02 12.12 -1.00
CA PRO A 113 15.84 11.40 0.25
C PRO A 113 15.06 10.09 0.02
N ALA A 114 15.57 9.03 0.64
CA ALA A 114 14.97 7.71 0.68
C ALA A 114 15.20 7.07 2.06
N VAL A 115 14.55 5.94 2.33
CA VAL A 115 14.73 5.17 3.56
C VAL A 115 15.22 3.78 3.21
N LEU A 116 16.34 3.39 3.81
CA LEU A 116 16.83 2.02 3.77
C LEU A 116 16.33 1.29 4.99
N GLY A 117 15.51 0.26 4.79
CA GLY A 117 15.06 -0.67 5.82
C GLY A 117 15.77 -2.00 5.70
N SER A 118 16.16 -2.59 6.83
CA SER A 118 16.62 -3.97 6.89
C SER A 118 15.69 -4.75 7.81
N GLY A 119 15.20 -5.90 7.32
CA GLY A 119 14.31 -6.79 8.03
C GLY A 119 14.85 -8.21 8.07
N ASP A 120 14.36 -9.02 8.98
CA ASP A 120 14.64 -10.45 9.03
C ASP A 120 13.77 -11.17 8.01
N PHE A 121 14.32 -11.48 6.82
CA PHE A 121 13.55 -12.10 5.74
C PHE A 121 13.14 -13.54 6.06
N GLU A 122 13.84 -14.22 6.96
CA GLU A 122 13.39 -15.53 7.43
C GLU A 122 12.10 -15.42 8.26
N ALA A 123 12.03 -14.47 9.19
CA ALA A 123 10.81 -14.19 9.95
C ALA A 123 9.70 -13.67 9.04
N LEU A 124 10.01 -12.78 8.10
CA LEU A 124 9.06 -12.19 7.16
C LEU A 124 8.53 -13.21 6.13
N SER A 125 9.28 -14.26 5.79
CA SER A 125 8.81 -15.33 4.92
C SER A 125 7.67 -16.14 5.56
N ARG A 126 7.62 -16.21 6.89
CA ARG A 126 6.58 -16.93 7.64
C ARG A 126 5.40 -16.02 8.03
N TYR A 127 5.67 -14.77 8.42
CA TYR A 127 4.69 -13.87 9.04
C TYR A 127 4.50 -12.57 8.26
N GLY A 128 5.32 -12.31 7.23
CA GLY A 128 5.24 -11.09 6.43
C GLY A 128 3.99 -11.03 5.56
N ASN A 129 3.42 -9.84 5.40
CA ASN A 129 2.23 -9.59 4.60
C ASN A 129 2.36 -8.28 3.80
N LEU A 130 3.40 -8.18 2.95
CA LEU A 130 3.51 -7.07 2.02
C LEU A 130 2.61 -7.31 0.80
N VAL A 131 1.97 -6.25 0.32
CA VAL A 131 1.21 -6.32 -0.93
C VAL A 131 2.15 -5.99 -2.10
N ILE A 132 2.62 -7.04 -2.76
CA ILE A 132 3.48 -6.93 -3.94
C ILE A 132 2.65 -6.49 -5.15
N LYS A 133 3.16 -5.55 -5.93
CA LYS A 133 2.46 -5.00 -7.09
C LYS A 133 2.27 -6.03 -8.21
N SER A 134 3.26 -6.88 -8.42
CA SER A 134 3.22 -7.97 -9.42
C SER A 134 4.29 -9.00 -9.09
N GLY A 135 3.97 -10.28 -9.27
CA GLY A 135 4.90 -11.38 -9.03
C GLY A 135 4.44 -12.38 -7.97
N PRO A 136 5.37 -13.09 -7.33
CA PRO A 136 5.09 -14.07 -6.30
C PRO A 136 4.48 -13.43 -5.04
N THR A 137 3.96 -14.25 -4.14
CA THR A 137 3.52 -13.79 -2.83
C THR A 137 4.70 -13.19 -2.03
N ALA A 138 4.41 -12.31 -1.09
CA ALA A 138 5.46 -11.72 -0.25
C ALA A 138 6.27 -12.79 0.48
N GLN A 139 5.61 -13.82 0.96
CA GLN A 139 6.24 -14.93 1.69
C GLN A 139 7.23 -15.72 0.82
N GLU A 140 6.83 -16.08 -0.41
CA GLU A 140 7.70 -16.75 -1.38
C GLU A 140 8.88 -15.87 -1.77
N LEU A 141 8.63 -14.57 -1.96
CA LEU A 141 9.66 -13.61 -2.31
C LEU A 141 10.71 -13.47 -1.20
N PHE A 142 10.27 -13.28 0.05
CA PHE A 142 11.18 -13.20 1.19
C PHE A 142 12.01 -14.48 1.35
N ALA A 143 11.39 -15.66 1.23
CA ALA A 143 12.10 -16.94 1.32
C ALA A 143 13.20 -17.09 0.26
N GLN A 144 12.98 -16.56 -0.95
CA GLN A 144 13.98 -16.58 -2.03
C GLN A 144 15.08 -15.54 -1.87
N MET A 145 14.89 -14.54 -1.03
CA MET A 145 15.81 -13.41 -0.88
C MET A 145 16.71 -13.47 0.36
N VAL A 146 16.50 -14.46 1.24
CA VAL A 146 17.35 -14.63 2.44
C VAL A 146 18.81 -14.75 2.04
N GLY A 147 19.67 -13.89 2.59
CA GLY A 147 21.12 -13.88 2.34
C GLY A 147 21.53 -13.48 0.93
N GLN A 148 20.66 -12.85 0.15
CA GLN A 148 20.97 -12.41 -1.21
C GLN A 148 21.09 -10.89 -1.33
N ASP A 149 21.93 -10.42 -2.24
CA ASP A 149 22.07 -9.00 -2.60
C ASP A 149 20.88 -8.50 -3.44
N ARG A 150 19.70 -8.59 -2.87
CA ARG A 150 18.43 -8.20 -3.51
C ARG A 150 17.68 -7.26 -2.61
N ALA A 151 16.88 -6.38 -3.24
CA ALA A 151 16.07 -5.41 -2.53
C ALA A 151 14.63 -5.46 -3.01
N ILE A 152 13.71 -5.15 -2.11
CA ILE A 152 12.32 -4.82 -2.42
C ILE A 152 12.16 -3.32 -2.29
N ILE A 153 11.53 -2.66 -3.25
CA ILE A 153 11.36 -1.20 -3.24
C ILE A 153 9.88 -0.84 -3.17
N SER A 154 9.58 0.28 -2.53
CA SER A 154 8.22 0.83 -2.54
C SER A 154 7.87 1.43 -3.90
N GLU A 155 6.59 1.49 -4.24
CA GLU A 155 6.11 2.12 -5.47
C GLU A 155 6.52 3.59 -5.54
N SER A 156 6.49 4.32 -4.42
CA SER A 156 6.93 5.72 -4.33
C SER A 156 8.42 5.88 -4.67
N PHE A 157 9.28 4.93 -4.23
CA PHE A 157 10.69 4.91 -4.61
C PHE A 157 10.85 4.61 -6.11
N ALA A 158 10.17 3.59 -6.61
CA ALA A 158 10.23 3.17 -8.01
C ALA A 158 9.88 4.31 -8.97
N LEU A 159 8.79 5.04 -8.69
CA LEU A 159 8.35 6.19 -9.49
C LEU A 159 9.31 7.38 -9.40
N LYS A 160 9.84 7.66 -8.20
CA LYS A 160 10.70 8.83 -7.95
C LYS A 160 12.08 8.71 -8.59
N HIS A 161 12.59 7.48 -8.67
CA HIS A 161 13.94 7.17 -9.19
C HIS A 161 13.93 6.46 -10.54
N GLU A 162 12.72 6.21 -11.12
CA GLU A 162 12.53 5.56 -12.42
C GLU A 162 13.18 4.16 -12.48
N VAL A 163 13.09 3.40 -11.38
CA VAL A 163 13.63 2.04 -11.26
C VAL A 163 12.52 1.01 -11.10
N GLY A 164 12.72 -0.15 -11.71
CA GLY A 164 11.76 -1.25 -11.72
C GLY A 164 12.34 -2.59 -11.30
N VAL A 165 11.53 -3.64 -11.39
CA VAL A 165 11.95 -5.01 -11.11
C VAL A 165 13.04 -5.44 -12.11
N GLY A 166 14.14 -5.99 -11.60
CA GLY A 166 15.30 -6.43 -12.38
C GLY A 166 16.42 -5.41 -12.47
N ASP A 167 16.15 -4.13 -12.20
CA ASP A 167 17.17 -3.09 -12.20
C ASP A 167 18.15 -3.25 -11.03
N SER A 168 19.31 -2.62 -11.17
CA SER A 168 20.36 -2.64 -10.15
C SER A 168 20.42 -1.29 -9.42
N LEU A 169 20.40 -1.34 -8.10
CA LEU A 169 20.64 -0.20 -7.24
C LEU A 169 22.10 -0.20 -6.80
N PHE A 170 22.75 0.95 -6.92
CA PHE A 170 24.12 1.14 -6.43
C PHE A 170 24.05 2.05 -5.20
N MET A 171 24.54 1.54 -4.08
CA MET A 171 24.55 2.28 -2.81
C MET A 171 25.96 2.35 -2.26
N GLU A 172 26.35 3.53 -1.82
CA GLU A 172 27.61 3.70 -1.09
C GLU A 172 27.40 3.25 0.36
N THR A 173 28.27 2.35 0.81
CA THR A 173 28.30 1.85 2.18
C THR A 173 29.66 2.16 2.81
N PRO A 174 29.78 2.15 4.15
CA PRO A 174 31.10 2.34 4.80
C PRO A 174 32.18 1.35 4.35
N ASN A 175 31.77 0.19 3.83
CA ASN A 175 32.66 -0.88 3.37
C ASN A 175 32.87 -0.89 1.84
N GLY A 176 32.38 0.12 1.12
CA GLY A 176 32.47 0.22 -0.34
C GLY A 176 31.09 0.30 -1.01
N SER A 177 31.07 0.22 -2.33
CA SER A 177 29.83 0.26 -3.11
C SER A 177 29.13 -1.10 -3.09
N ALA A 178 27.87 -1.14 -2.68
CA ALA A 178 27.01 -2.32 -2.74
C ALA A 178 26.09 -2.24 -3.98
N LYS A 179 25.97 -3.36 -4.69
CA LYS A 179 25.06 -3.52 -5.82
C LYS A 179 23.92 -4.44 -5.39
N LEU A 180 22.68 -3.94 -5.41
CA LEU A 180 21.47 -4.70 -5.09
C LEU A 180 20.58 -4.82 -6.31
N GLN A 181 20.03 -6.00 -6.55
CA GLN A 181 19.04 -6.19 -7.61
C GLN A 181 17.64 -5.99 -7.07
N VAL A 182 16.80 -5.20 -7.75
CA VAL A 182 15.39 -5.03 -7.40
C VAL A 182 14.62 -6.30 -7.71
N ALA A 183 14.13 -6.96 -6.66
CA ALA A 183 13.38 -8.20 -6.76
C ALA A 183 11.88 -7.97 -6.98
N ALA A 184 11.31 -6.95 -6.33
CA ALA A 184 9.90 -6.62 -6.44
C ALA A 184 9.62 -5.16 -6.06
N VAL A 185 8.44 -4.69 -6.48
CA VAL A 185 7.86 -3.41 -6.06
C VAL A 185 6.63 -3.71 -5.22
N TYR A 186 6.51 -3.07 -4.06
CA TYR A 186 5.36 -3.21 -3.17
C TYR A 186 4.61 -1.90 -2.98
N TYR A 187 3.33 -1.98 -2.63
CA TYR A 187 2.54 -0.80 -2.31
C TYR A 187 2.85 -0.32 -0.90
N ASP A 188 3.30 0.94 -0.78
CA ASP A 188 3.52 1.62 0.49
C ASP A 188 2.71 2.91 0.53
N TYR A 189 1.74 2.95 1.44
CA TYR A 189 0.90 4.12 1.66
C TYR A 189 1.35 4.97 2.85
N SER A 190 2.47 4.62 3.48
CA SER A 190 2.90 5.24 4.73
C SER A 190 3.78 6.47 4.54
N ARG A 191 4.60 6.51 3.49
CA ARG A 191 5.59 7.60 3.29
C ARG A 191 5.89 7.90 1.82
N GLU A 192 6.01 9.20 1.52
CA GLU A 192 6.37 9.71 0.19
C GLU A 192 7.86 9.59 -0.16
N ARG A 193 8.74 9.43 0.84
CA ARG A 193 10.21 9.41 0.61
C ARG A 193 10.66 8.20 -0.19
N GLY A 194 9.94 7.10 -0.11
CA GLY A 194 10.26 5.82 -0.72
C GLY A 194 11.16 4.96 0.16
N TYR A 195 10.92 3.65 0.11
CA TYR A 195 11.62 2.63 0.90
C TYR A 195 12.39 1.68 -0.01
N ILE A 196 13.58 1.29 0.45
CA ILE A 196 14.34 0.15 -0.01
C ILE A 196 14.41 -0.83 1.16
N ILE A 197 13.99 -2.06 1.00
CA ILE A 197 14.04 -3.10 2.03
C ILE A 197 15.02 -4.18 1.60
N ILE A 198 15.96 -4.49 2.46
CA ILE A 198 17.00 -5.52 2.26
C ILE A 198 16.95 -6.55 3.39
N ASP A 199 17.52 -7.72 3.14
CA ASP A 199 17.73 -8.71 4.18
C ASP A 199 18.80 -8.23 5.19
N ARG A 200 18.59 -8.62 6.45
CA ARG A 200 19.51 -8.28 7.54
C ARG A 200 20.66 -9.28 7.72
N SER A 201 20.54 -10.50 7.18
CA SER A 201 21.52 -11.58 7.35
C SER A 201 22.90 -11.25 6.78
#